data_6c7cf9a6dfe32b4c5807029abda33e5a
#
_entry.id   6c7cf9a6dfe32b4c5807029abda33e5a
#
_cell.length_a   1.000
_cell.length_b   1.000
_cell.length_c   1.000
_cell.angle_alpha   90.00
_cell.angle_beta   90.00
_cell.angle_gamma   90.00
#
_symmetry.space_group_name_H-M   'P 1'
#
loop_
_entity.id
_entity.type
_entity.pdbx_description
1 polymer ?
#
loop_
_entity_poly.entity_id
_entity_poly.type
_entity_poly.pdbx_seq_one_letter_code
_entity_poly.pdbx_strand_id
1 'polypeptide(L)'
;MRLQDELREHFVREHPGDAARVIERQQEFPDGLDQLSVESFTRLLEQVDPGLLKPLFLSIDVDRQGKVVASASIRTAMLILRSLSEDELSAALDSLPHGIRSEYVELLEFPDRTAGRYMDRLLARYRTEQTVGEALAELRGSKAQRVRSLSVVTENDVLAGRVDLQDMALAEPDTLMSELLNLSLIH
;
A
#
# COMPACT_ATOMS: atom_id res chain seq x y z
N MET A 1 -10.87 -28.54 -1.27
CA MET A 1 -9.52 -27.95 -1.33
C MET A 1 -8.52 -29.11 -1.22
N ARG A 2 -7.57 -29.21 -2.14
CA ARG A 2 -6.59 -30.31 -2.14
C ARG A 2 -5.43 -29.97 -1.18
N LEU A 3 -4.83 -30.94 -0.54
CA LEU A 3 -3.69 -30.77 0.37
C LEU A 3 -2.56 -29.91 -0.27
N GLN A 4 -2.36 -30.06 -1.57
CA GLN A 4 -1.38 -29.25 -2.33
C GLN A 4 -1.72 -27.77 -2.34
N ASP A 5 -3.00 -27.39 -2.40
CA ASP A 5 -3.46 -26.01 -2.42
C ASP A 5 -3.26 -25.37 -1.04
N GLU A 6 -3.53 -26.11 0.03
CA GLU A 6 -3.28 -25.65 1.41
C GLU A 6 -1.79 -25.46 1.69
N LEU A 7 -0.95 -26.38 1.23
CA LEU A 7 0.50 -26.25 1.38
C LEU A 7 1.06 -25.06 0.59
N ARG A 8 0.55 -24.83 -0.63
CA ARG A 8 0.94 -23.68 -1.46
C ARG A 8 0.53 -22.37 -0.80
N GLU A 9 -0.73 -22.27 -0.37
CA GLU A 9 -1.26 -21.09 0.34
C GLU A 9 -0.41 -20.80 1.60
N HIS A 10 -0.15 -21.81 2.41
CA HIS A 10 0.68 -21.67 3.61
C HIS A 10 2.10 -21.21 3.27
N PHE A 11 2.73 -21.83 2.26
CA PHE A 11 4.10 -21.48 1.86
C PHE A 11 4.20 -20.04 1.36
N VAL A 12 3.29 -19.62 0.49
CA VAL A 12 3.29 -18.24 -0.05
C VAL A 12 3.02 -17.22 1.05
N ARG A 13 2.12 -17.53 1.99
CA ARG A 13 1.80 -16.64 3.10
C ARG A 13 2.96 -16.44 4.07
N GLU A 14 3.65 -17.51 4.44
CA GLU A 14 4.74 -17.46 5.43
C GLU A 14 6.10 -17.10 4.81
N HIS A 15 6.31 -17.45 3.52
CA HIS A 15 7.57 -17.27 2.81
C HIS A 15 7.40 -16.61 1.44
N PRO A 16 6.77 -15.41 1.35
CA PRO A 16 6.45 -14.79 0.07
C PRO A 16 7.70 -14.46 -0.77
N GLY A 17 8.82 -14.10 -0.13
CA GLY A 17 10.07 -13.83 -0.83
C GLY A 17 10.73 -15.07 -1.43
N ASP A 18 10.59 -16.24 -0.80
CA ASP A 18 11.10 -17.50 -1.37
C ASP A 18 10.18 -17.97 -2.50
N ALA A 19 8.86 -17.80 -2.36
CA ALA A 19 7.90 -18.08 -3.41
C ALA A 19 8.17 -17.19 -4.64
N ALA A 20 8.45 -15.91 -4.46
CA ALA A 20 8.82 -15.00 -5.54
C ALA A 20 10.06 -15.50 -6.29
N ARG A 21 11.14 -15.86 -5.58
CA ARG A 21 12.36 -16.39 -6.21
C ARG A 21 12.13 -17.70 -7.00
N VAL A 22 11.20 -18.55 -6.55
CA VAL A 22 10.82 -19.76 -7.29
C VAL A 22 10.16 -19.38 -8.60
N ILE A 23 9.22 -18.43 -8.57
CA ILE A 23 8.49 -17.94 -9.75
C ILE A 23 9.44 -17.26 -10.75
N GLU A 24 10.36 -16.41 -10.26
CA GLU A 24 11.34 -15.70 -11.09
C GLU A 24 12.30 -16.62 -11.87
N ARG A 25 12.52 -17.83 -11.36
CA ARG A 25 13.38 -18.84 -12.01
C ARG A 25 12.66 -19.71 -13.02
N GLN A 26 11.34 -19.67 -13.06
CA GLN A 26 10.53 -20.49 -13.96
C GLN A 26 10.22 -19.73 -15.26
N GLN A 27 10.16 -20.45 -16.38
CA GLN A 27 9.74 -19.88 -17.65
C GLN A 27 8.23 -19.71 -17.76
N GLU A 28 7.47 -20.50 -16.99
CA GLU A 28 6.02 -20.48 -16.93
C GLU A 28 5.57 -20.34 -15.48
N PHE A 29 4.46 -19.67 -15.25
CA PHE A 29 3.91 -19.52 -13.90
C PHE A 29 3.37 -20.87 -13.40
N PRO A 30 3.60 -21.21 -12.13
CA PRO A 30 3.05 -22.42 -11.55
C PRO A 30 1.52 -22.42 -11.59
N ASP A 31 0.93 -23.56 -11.89
CA ASP A 31 -0.51 -23.76 -11.82
C ASP A 31 -1.05 -23.43 -10.42
N GLY A 32 -2.26 -22.85 -10.35
CA GLY A 32 -2.98 -22.59 -9.12
C GLY A 32 -2.53 -21.35 -8.35
N LEU A 33 -1.81 -20.42 -8.97
CA LEU A 33 -1.59 -19.09 -8.40
C LEU A 33 -2.90 -18.31 -8.27
N ASP A 34 -3.83 -18.56 -9.18
CA ASP A 34 -5.21 -18.07 -9.17
C ASP A 34 -6.05 -18.57 -7.99
N GLN A 35 -5.62 -19.64 -7.32
CA GLN A 35 -6.30 -20.24 -6.16
C GLN A 35 -5.80 -19.69 -4.81
N LEU A 36 -4.69 -18.96 -4.80
CA LEU A 36 -4.18 -18.31 -3.59
C LEU A 36 -5.22 -17.35 -3.02
N SER A 37 -5.24 -17.13 -1.72
CA SER A 37 -6.02 -16.03 -1.14
C SER A 37 -5.57 -14.67 -1.69
N VAL A 38 -6.44 -13.66 -1.65
CA VAL A 38 -6.08 -12.30 -2.06
C VAL A 38 -4.87 -11.80 -1.25
N GLU A 39 -4.84 -12.10 0.04
CA GLU A 39 -3.75 -11.70 0.93
C GLU A 39 -2.41 -12.34 0.51
N SER A 40 -2.37 -13.66 0.31
CA SER A 40 -1.16 -14.36 -0.07
C SER A 40 -0.67 -13.96 -1.46
N PHE A 41 -1.59 -13.78 -2.41
CA PHE A 41 -1.26 -13.33 -3.75
C PHE A 41 -0.71 -11.89 -3.74
N THR A 42 -1.29 -10.98 -2.94
CA THR A 42 -0.79 -9.62 -2.78
C THR A 42 0.60 -9.61 -2.15
N ARG A 43 0.84 -10.39 -1.09
CA ARG A 43 2.17 -10.54 -0.48
C ARG A 43 3.22 -11.04 -1.47
N LEU A 44 2.84 -11.97 -2.34
CA LEU A 44 3.70 -12.47 -3.41
C LEU A 44 4.07 -11.35 -4.40
N LEU A 45 3.07 -10.60 -4.89
CA LEU A 45 3.29 -9.47 -5.81
C LEU A 45 4.22 -8.38 -5.22
N GLU A 46 4.22 -8.19 -3.91
CA GLU A 46 5.11 -7.23 -3.24
C GLU A 46 6.58 -7.68 -3.18
N GLN A 47 6.86 -8.93 -3.50
CA GLN A 47 8.21 -9.51 -3.44
C GLN A 47 8.80 -9.86 -4.80
N VAL A 48 7.99 -9.99 -5.85
CA VAL A 48 8.47 -10.34 -7.20
C VAL A 48 9.12 -9.15 -7.91
N ASP A 49 9.96 -9.47 -8.90
CA ASP A 49 10.52 -8.45 -9.81
C ASP A 49 9.40 -7.64 -10.48
N PRO A 50 9.52 -6.30 -10.59
CA PRO A 50 8.53 -5.44 -11.23
C PRO A 50 8.11 -5.88 -12.63
N GLY A 51 9.00 -6.52 -13.39
CA GLY A 51 8.69 -7.05 -14.72
C GLY A 51 7.67 -8.19 -14.73
N LEU A 52 7.49 -8.88 -13.60
CA LEU A 52 6.52 -9.98 -13.45
C LEU A 52 5.17 -9.51 -12.90
N LEU A 53 5.05 -8.28 -12.42
CA LEU A 53 3.81 -7.78 -11.81
C LEU A 53 2.63 -7.83 -12.78
N LYS A 54 2.80 -7.29 -14.00
CA LYS A 54 1.73 -7.28 -15.01
C LYS A 54 1.27 -8.69 -15.39
N PRO A 55 2.13 -9.61 -15.85
CA PRO A 55 1.68 -10.93 -16.26
C PRO A 55 1.06 -11.74 -15.12
N LEU A 56 1.56 -11.64 -13.89
CA LEU A 56 0.94 -12.27 -12.71
C LEU A 56 -0.43 -11.65 -12.40
N PHE A 57 -0.54 -10.33 -12.44
CA PHE A 57 -1.79 -9.63 -12.20
C PHE A 57 -2.87 -10.00 -13.22
N LEU A 58 -2.51 -10.13 -14.50
CA LEU A 58 -3.44 -10.53 -15.55
C LEU A 58 -3.79 -12.03 -15.55
N SER A 59 -3.08 -12.85 -14.78
CA SER A 59 -3.40 -14.29 -14.64
C SER A 59 -4.61 -14.57 -13.75
N ILE A 60 -5.11 -13.58 -13.02
CA ILE A 60 -6.30 -13.68 -12.15
C ILE A 60 -7.49 -12.94 -12.77
N ASP A 61 -8.70 -13.32 -12.35
CA ASP A 61 -9.94 -12.69 -12.83
C ASP A 61 -10.08 -11.22 -12.39
N VAL A 62 -10.86 -10.42 -13.14
CA VAL A 62 -10.98 -8.97 -12.95
C VAL A 62 -11.54 -8.61 -11.57
N ASP A 63 -12.51 -9.34 -11.05
CA ASP A 63 -13.07 -9.07 -9.72
C ASP A 63 -12.01 -9.24 -8.63
N ARG A 64 -11.12 -10.18 -8.84
CA ARG A 64 -10.02 -10.46 -7.94
C ARG A 64 -8.89 -9.44 -8.11
N GLN A 65 -8.63 -8.96 -9.33
CA GLN A 65 -7.69 -7.88 -9.60
C GLN A 65 -8.01 -6.64 -8.77
N GLY A 66 -9.27 -6.22 -8.69
CA GLY A 66 -9.71 -5.09 -7.87
C GLY A 66 -9.40 -5.29 -6.38
N LYS A 67 -9.63 -6.49 -5.84
CA LYS A 67 -9.32 -6.81 -4.43
C LYS A 67 -7.82 -6.80 -4.16
N VAL A 68 -7.02 -7.29 -5.11
CA VAL A 68 -5.54 -7.28 -5.01
C VAL A 68 -5.02 -5.85 -5.01
N VAL A 69 -5.46 -5.00 -5.94
CA VAL A 69 -5.08 -3.57 -5.97
C VAL A 69 -5.47 -2.86 -4.69
N ALA A 70 -6.68 -3.10 -4.18
CA ALA A 70 -7.15 -2.50 -2.92
C ALA A 70 -6.38 -2.98 -1.68
N SER A 71 -5.71 -4.13 -1.74
CA SER A 71 -4.97 -4.73 -0.62
C SER A 71 -3.47 -4.50 -0.70
N ALA A 72 -2.94 -4.20 -1.90
CA ALA A 72 -1.53 -3.96 -2.14
C ALA A 72 -1.05 -2.62 -1.56
N SER A 73 0.26 -2.51 -1.34
CA SER A 73 0.86 -1.19 -1.11
C SER A 73 0.62 -0.28 -2.32
N ILE A 74 0.47 1.01 -2.09
CA ILE A 74 0.30 2.01 -3.18
C ILE A 74 1.40 1.87 -4.22
N ARG A 75 2.63 1.63 -3.78
CA ARG A 75 3.77 1.43 -4.69
C ARG A 75 3.52 0.28 -5.65
N THR A 76 3.16 -0.89 -5.14
CA THR A 76 2.91 -2.09 -5.95
C THR A 76 1.70 -1.90 -6.85
N ALA A 77 0.60 -1.38 -6.31
CA ALA A 77 -0.61 -1.07 -7.07
C ALA A 77 -0.32 -0.11 -8.24
N MET A 78 0.42 0.97 -8.00
CA MET A 78 0.77 1.94 -9.05
C MET A 78 1.72 1.37 -10.09
N LEU A 79 2.66 0.50 -9.71
CA LEU A 79 3.51 -0.22 -10.68
C LEU A 79 2.67 -1.12 -11.59
N ILE A 80 1.70 -1.84 -11.03
CA ILE A 80 0.77 -2.68 -11.78
C ILE A 80 -0.07 -1.80 -12.71
N LEU A 81 -0.86 -0.86 -12.18
CA LEU A 81 -1.82 -0.06 -12.93
C LEU A 81 -1.15 0.69 -14.10
N ARG A 82 0.06 1.21 -13.91
CA ARG A 82 0.81 1.91 -14.97
C ARG A 82 1.39 1.00 -16.05
N SER A 83 1.52 -0.29 -15.78
CA SER A 83 1.99 -1.27 -16.75
C SER A 83 0.87 -1.78 -17.67
N LEU A 84 -0.39 -1.52 -17.32
CA LEU A 84 -1.57 -1.97 -18.04
C LEU A 84 -1.80 -1.14 -19.32
N SER A 85 -2.43 -1.74 -20.34
CA SER A 85 -3.01 -1.00 -21.47
C SER A 85 -4.24 -0.22 -21.02
N GLU A 86 -4.75 0.68 -21.87
CA GLU A 86 -5.94 1.50 -21.56
C GLU A 86 -7.17 0.63 -21.22
N ASP A 87 -7.42 -0.43 -21.97
CA ASP A 87 -8.55 -1.34 -21.74
C ASP A 87 -8.38 -2.14 -20.46
N GLU A 88 -7.17 -2.69 -20.20
CA GLU A 88 -6.83 -3.41 -18.98
C GLU A 88 -6.93 -2.50 -17.74
N LEU A 89 -6.45 -1.27 -17.86
CA LEU A 89 -6.51 -0.26 -16.79
C LEU A 89 -7.95 0.11 -16.46
N SER A 90 -8.77 0.37 -17.48
CA SER A 90 -10.19 0.68 -17.30
C SER A 90 -10.89 -0.46 -16.57
N ALA A 91 -10.71 -1.71 -17.01
CA ALA A 91 -11.30 -2.88 -16.36
C ALA A 91 -10.84 -3.04 -14.90
N ALA A 92 -9.55 -2.86 -14.63
CA ALA A 92 -9.00 -2.94 -13.28
C ALA A 92 -9.56 -1.84 -12.37
N LEU A 93 -9.65 -0.60 -12.85
CA LEU A 93 -10.21 0.53 -12.09
C LEU A 93 -11.70 0.37 -11.84
N ASP A 94 -12.46 -0.18 -12.80
CA ASP A 94 -13.90 -0.42 -12.66
C ASP A 94 -14.22 -1.50 -11.62
N SER A 95 -13.28 -2.42 -11.37
CA SER A 95 -13.41 -3.46 -10.34
C SER A 95 -13.09 -2.96 -8.92
N LEU A 96 -12.58 -1.73 -8.77
CA LEU A 96 -12.25 -1.15 -7.47
C LEU A 96 -13.48 -0.58 -6.74
N PRO A 97 -13.50 -0.62 -5.40
CA PRO A 97 -14.45 0.15 -4.61
C PRO A 97 -14.38 1.66 -4.93
N HIS A 98 -15.52 2.34 -4.97
CA HIS A 98 -15.63 3.74 -5.43
C HIS A 98 -14.63 4.70 -4.77
N GLY A 99 -14.43 4.61 -3.46
CA GLY A 99 -13.48 5.48 -2.73
C GLY A 99 -12.03 5.28 -3.14
N ILE A 100 -11.62 4.02 -3.35
CA ILE A 100 -10.27 3.65 -3.75
C ILE A 100 -10.01 4.01 -5.21
N ARG A 101 -11.00 3.83 -6.08
CA ARG A 101 -10.90 4.17 -7.50
C ARG A 101 -10.51 5.64 -7.72
N SER A 102 -11.20 6.56 -7.06
CA SER A 102 -10.93 8.00 -7.21
C SER A 102 -9.49 8.36 -6.82
N GLU A 103 -8.97 7.74 -5.76
CA GLU A 103 -7.58 7.94 -5.32
C GLU A 103 -6.57 7.49 -6.38
N TYR A 104 -6.77 6.32 -6.98
CA TYR A 104 -5.86 5.81 -8.01
C TYR A 104 -5.95 6.60 -9.32
N VAL A 105 -7.14 7.02 -9.74
CA VAL A 105 -7.32 7.88 -10.92
C VAL A 105 -6.52 9.18 -10.75
N GLU A 106 -6.64 9.83 -9.60
CA GLU A 106 -5.90 11.06 -9.31
C GLU A 106 -4.38 10.83 -9.28
N LEU A 107 -3.91 9.69 -8.73
CA LEU A 107 -2.48 9.34 -8.73
C LEU A 107 -1.94 9.04 -10.13
N LEU A 108 -2.77 8.51 -11.02
CA LEU A 108 -2.39 8.22 -12.40
C LEU A 108 -2.25 9.48 -13.26
N GLU A 109 -2.94 10.59 -12.89
CA GLU A 109 -2.84 11.88 -13.59
C GLU A 109 -1.49 12.59 -13.37
N PHE A 110 -0.74 12.25 -12.32
CA PHE A 110 0.57 12.86 -12.09
C PHE A 110 1.58 12.48 -13.18
N PRO A 111 2.26 13.48 -13.80
CA PRO A 111 3.26 13.23 -14.83
C PRO A 111 4.43 12.38 -14.31
N ASP A 112 5.07 11.68 -15.24
CA ASP A 112 6.30 10.93 -14.97
C ASP A 112 7.38 11.85 -14.38
N ARG A 113 8.14 11.34 -13.42
CA ARG A 113 9.22 12.05 -12.72
C ARG A 113 8.79 13.22 -11.83
N THR A 114 7.53 13.31 -11.44
CA THR A 114 7.08 14.28 -10.42
C THR A 114 7.05 13.64 -9.04
N ALA A 115 7.21 14.44 -7.98
CA ALA A 115 7.08 13.97 -6.60
C ALA A 115 5.69 13.36 -6.36
N GLY A 116 4.63 13.93 -6.93
CA GLY A 116 3.26 13.42 -6.85
C GLY A 116 3.11 11.99 -7.32
N ARG A 117 3.92 11.55 -8.29
CA ARG A 117 3.94 10.16 -8.77
C ARG A 117 4.39 9.14 -7.72
N TYR A 118 5.25 9.56 -6.80
CA TYR A 118 5.85 8.72 -5.76
C TYR A 118 5.29 9.02 -4.38
N MET A 119 4.34 9.95 -4.29
CA MET A 119 3.68 10.27 -3.03
C MET A 119 2.86 9.09 -2.56
N ASP A 120 3.11 8.67 -1.33
CA ASP A 120 2.22 7.80 -0.59
C ASP A 120 1.11 8.68 0.04
N ARG A 121 -0.05 8.75 -0.61
CA ARG A 121 -1.21 9.50 -0.10
C ARG A 121 -1.87 8.83 1.11
N LEU A 122 -1.54 7.57 1.36
CA LEU A 122 -1.92 6.86 2.59
C LEU A 122 -1.04 7.26 3.78
N LEU A 123 -0.12 8.21 3.63
CA LEU A 123 0.39 8.92 4.80
C LEU A 123 -0.81 9.61 5.44
N ALA A 124 -1.35 8.98 6.48
CA ALA A 124 -2.41 9.54 7.27
C ALA A 124 -2.04 11.00 7.58
N ARG A 125 -2.87 11.93 7.10
CA ARG A 125 -2.67 13.35 7.31
C ARG A 125 -3.19 13.66 8.69
N TYR A 126 -2.28 13.76 9.63
CA TYR A 126 -2.62 14.20 10.98
C TYR A 126 -2.70 15.72 10.99
N ARG A 127 -3.65 16.25 11.75
CA ARG A 127 -3.85 17.70 11.84
C ARG A 127 -3.10 18.27 13.04
N THR A 128 -2.70 19.52 12.90
CA THR A 128 -2.04 20.29 14.00
C THR A 128 -2.86 20.31 15.27
N GLU A 129 -4.19 20.31 15.15
CA GLU A 129 -5.16 20.40 16.25
C GLU A 129 -5.50 19.04 16.88
N GLN A 130 -5.10 17.93 16.25
CA GLN A 130 -5.31 16.60 16.85
C GLN A 130 -4.39 16.40 18.05
N THR A 131 -4.86 15.61 19.02
CA THR A 131 -4.03 15.15 20.11
C THR A 131 -3.19 13.93 19.70
N VAL A 132 -2.10 13.71 20.42
CA VAL A 132 -1.26 12.51 20.27
C VAL A 132 -2.07 11.24 20.46
N GLY A 133 -2.98 11.22 21.43
CA GLY A 133 -3.85 10.08 21.72
C GLY A 133 -4.77 9.74 20.53
N GLU A 134 -5.40 10.74 19.92
CA GLU A 134 -6.25 10.58 18.73
C GLU A 134 -5.43 10.08 17.54
N ALA A 135 -4.27 10.68 17.28
CA ALA A 135 -3.38 10.28 16.19
C ALA A 135 -2.88 8.84 16.36
N LEU A 136 -2.51 8.42 17.57
CA LEU A 136 -2.10 7.04 17.84
C LEU A 136 -3.25 6.04 17.71
N ALA A 137 -4.47 6.43 18.10
CA ALA A 137 -5.66 5.59 17.94
C ALA A 137 -5.97 5.36 16.44
N GLU A 138 -5.91 6.40 15.63
CA GLU A 138 -6.07 6.35 14.18
C GLU A 138 -4.98 5.50 13.53
N LEU A 139 -3.71 5.69 13.91
CA LEU A 139 -2.59 4.91 13.42
C LEU A 139 -2.73 3.42 13.72
N ARG A 140 -3.21 3.05 14.91
CA ARG A 140 -3.48 1.65 15.28
C ARG A 140 -4.60 1.02 14.45
N GLY A 141 -5.59 1.81 14.05
CA GLY A 141 -6.68 1.39 13.15
C GLY A 141 -6.25 1.31 11.68
N SER A 142 -5.16 1.96 11.31
CA SER A 142 -4.66 1.95 9.95
C SER A 142 -3.89 0.67 9.65
N LYS A 143 -3.87 0.26 8.36
CA LYS A 143 -3.03 -0.86 7.88
C LYS A 143 -1.57 -0.43 7.66
N ALA A 144 -1.19 0.76 8.09
CA ALA A 144 0.15 1.31 7.87
C ALA A 144 1.22 0.46 8.58
N GLN A 145 2.11 -0.14 7.79
CA GLN A 145 3.20 -0.94 8.30
C GLN A 145 4.51 -0.13 8.32
N ARG A 146 5.24 -0.22 9.45
CA ARG A 146 6.59 0.38 9.62
C ARG A 146 6.63 1.91 9.49
N VAL A 147 5.65 2.60 10.03
CA VAL A 147 5.66 4.05 10.12
C VAL A 147 6.76 4.48 11.11
N ARG A 148 7.63 5.40 10.70
CA ARG A 148 8.65 6.02 11.56
C ARG A 148 8.27 7.43 11.97
N SER A 149 7.59 8.14 11.08
CA SER A 149 7.18 9.52 11.29
C SER A 149 5.86 9.79 10.57
N LEU A 150 5.12 10.76 11.07
CA LEU A 150 3.83 11.17 10.57
C LEU A 150 3.95 12.57 9.96
N SER A 151 3.27 12.79 8.84
CA SER A 151 3.13 14.12 8.25
C SER A 151 1.97 14.83 8.92
N VAL A 152 2.20 16.05 9.39
CA VAL A 152 1.20 16.89 10.05
C VAL A 152 0.87 18.06 9.13
N VAL A 153 -0.42 18.30 8.93
CA VAL A 153 -0.95 19.36 8.07
C VAL A 153 -1.79 20.35 8.88
N THR A 154 -1.87 21.58 8.41
CA THR A 154 -2.78 22.60 8.95
C THR A 154 -4.22 22.33 8.50
N GLU A 155 -5.19 23.10 9.02
CA GLU A 155 -6.60 23.07 8.58
C GLU A 155 -6.79 23.23 7.07
N ASN A 156 -5.88 23.96 6.41
CA ASN A 156 -5.89 24.19 4.96
C ASN A 156 -5.12 23.14 4.15
N ASP A 157 -4.85 21.97 4.72
CA ASP A 157 -4.08 20.86 4.12
C ASP A 157 -2.64 21.26 3.70
N VAL A 158 -2.08 22.31 4.29
CA VAL A 158 -0.67 22.68 4.08
C VAL A 158 0.20 21.87 5.03
N LEU A 159 1.29 21.27 4.53
CA LEU A 159 2.25 20.54 5.34
C LEU A 159 2.86 21.47 6.39
N ALA A 160 2.57 21.21 7.67
CA ALA A 160 3.14 21.93 8.81
C ALA A 160 4.51 21.36 9.21
N GLY A 161 4.70 20.04 9.05
CA GLY A 161 5.95 19.37 9.34
C GLY A 161 5.80 17.87 9.54
N ARG A 162 6.78 17.29 10.23
CA ARG A 162 6.81 15.85 10.58
C ARG A 162 6.96 15.68 12.08
N VAL A 163 6.35 14.63 12.60
CA VAL A 163 6.50 14.20 13.98
C VAL A 163 6.99 12.76 13.99
N ASP A 164 8.04 12.45 14.69
CA ASP A 164 8.53 11.09 14.82
C ASP A 164 7.67 10.28 15.79
N LEU A 165 7.42 9.01 15.47
CA LEU A 165 6.60 8.14 16.30
C LEU A 165 7.20 7.94 17.70
N GLN A 166 8.51 8.07 17.83
CA GLN A 166 9.20 8.02 19.10
C GLN A 166 8.83 9.21 20.00
N ASP A 167 8.73 10.41 19.43
CA ASP A 167 8.35 11.62 20.17
C ASP A 167 6.89 11.52 20.64
N MET A 168 6.01 10.99 19.77
CA MET A 168 4.62 10.72 20.14
C MET A 168 4.49 9.68 21.27
N ALA A 169 5.36 8.66 21.27
CA ALA A 169 5.33 7.62 22.30
C ALA A 169 5.77 8.13 23.69
N LEU A 170 6.53 9.23 23.72
CA LEU A 170 7.03 9.86 24.96
C LEU A 170 6.15 11.02 25.42
N ALA A 171 5.27 11.51 24.57
CA ALA A 171 4.37 12.63 24.88
C ALA A 171 3.12 12.16 25.62
N GLU A 172 2.52 13.08 26.38
CA GLU A 172 1.22 12.84 27.03
C GLU A 172 0.11 12.73 25.96
N PRO A 173 -0.91 11.88 26.16
CA PRO A 173 -1.98 11.67 25.18
C PRO A 173 -2.73 12.95 24.78
N ASP A 174 -2.85 13.91 25.65
CA ASP A 174 -3.56 15.18 25.44
C ASP A 174 -2.69 16.27 24.78
N THR A 175 -1.41 15.99 24.53
CA THR A 175 -0.50 16.91 23.84
C THR A 175 -0.96 17.10 22.40
N LEU A 176 -0.98 18.33 21.89
CA LEU A 176 -1.32 18.60 20.50
C LEU A 176 -0.17 18.23 19.56
N MET A 177 -0.53 17.76 18.36
CA MET A 177 0.46 17.45 17.32
C MET A 177 1.29 18.68 16.93
N SER A 178 0.72 19.88 17.01
CA SER A 178 1.42 21.15 16.80
C SER A 178 2.57 21.40 17.77
N GLU A 179 2.45 20.94 19.01
CA GLU A 179 3.50 21.11 20.02
C GLU A 179 4.71 20.22 19.76
N LEU A 180 4.50 19.03 19.22
CA LEU A 180 5.58 18.12 18.85
C LEU A 180 6.34 18.59 17.61
N LEU A 181 5.70 19.32 16.69
CA LEU A 181 6.38 19.91 15.52
C LEU A 181 7.49 20.87 15.95
N ASN A 182 7.29 21.66 16.97
CA ASN A 182 8.29 22.61 17.46
C ASN A 182 9.50 21.94 18.11
N LEU A 183 9.34 20.72 18.66
CA LEU A 183 10.45 19.93 19.21
C LEU A 183 11.28 19.28 18.10
N SER A 184 10.66 18.88 17.01
CA SER A 184 11.32 18.20 15.86
C SER A 184 12.20 19.14 15.02
N LEU A 185 12.02 20.46 15.13
CA LEU A 185 12.82 21.45 14.39
C LEU A 185 14.17 21.79 15.06
N ILE A 186 14.48 21.18 16.21
CA ILE A 186 15.67 21.47 17.01
C ILE A 186 16.82 20.46 16.77
N HIS A 187 16.66 19.52 15.83
CA HIS A 187 17.69 18.51 15.51
C HIS A 187 18.26 18.67 14.12
#